data_da1bc3389edd31f8c539e3ce7cc6606e
#
_entry.id   da1bc3389edd31f8c539e3ce7cc6606e
#
_cell.length_a   1.000
_cell.length_b   1.000
_cell.length_c   1.000
_cell.angle_alpha   90.00
_cell.angle_beta   90.00
_cell.angle_gamma   90.00
#
_symmetry.space_group_name_H-M   'P 1'
#
loop_
_entity.id
_entity.type
_entity.pdbx_description
1 polymer ?
#
loop_
_entity_poly.entity_id
_entity_poly.type
_entity_poly.pdbx_seq_one_letter_code
_entity_poly.pdbx_strand_id
1 'polypeptide(L)'
;MTTPAPVHYLSTLSFPDRWLDELRARHPRLVVTQLRAASPDEIPGEVWRRTGILHTGNVFPHSAADVPQLRWIQLDTSGADHLKGSSVWDLPVPLTSIGGISPVPMAEYVMMMLLGLAHRLPRAVGVQRAGEWPSLEERWNTLMPRRLRGSTVGIVGYGRIGKEIGRLAGQFGMDVLGLKRGRGTRAGEFFGSTAADDAGAELYTPAELHAFLARCDYLVVTCPLTDETRGMIDAEAFGALKEGAMLVNVSRGGIVDEDALTTGLRSGRVAGAALDVFDEEPLPSGHHWWDEPGVLLTPHVAGFAPDYEEQTLELVSDNVGRFLAGRDLLNLVDRAHGY
;
A
#
# COMPACT_ATOMS: atom_id res chain seq x y z
N MET A 1 -17.95 7.92 42.14
CA MET A 1 -17.04 7.56 41.06
C MET A 1 -16.83 8.80 40.20
N THR A 2 -15.60 9.33 40.13
CA THR A 2 -15.30 10.50 39.29
C THR A 2 -15.45 10.08 37.82
N THR A 3 -16.28 10.78 37.09
CA THR A 3 -16.39 10.59 35.62
C THR A 3 -14.99 10.80 35.01
N PRO A 4 -14.46 9.84 34.24
CA PRO A 4 -13.16 10.01 33.62
C PRO A 4 -13.13 11.25 32.73
N ALA A 5 -12.03 11.99 32.73
CA ALA A 5 -11.87 13.21 31.96
C ALA A 5 -12.11 12.98 30.46
N PRO A 6 -12.69 13.97 29.73
CA PRO A 6 -12.87 13.87 28.29
C PRO A 6 -11.52 13.78 27.58
N VAL A 7 -11.52 13.15 26.41
CA VAL A 7 -10.33 13.02 25.57
C VAL A 7 -10.56 13.85 24.30
N HIS A 8 -9.65 14.77 24.01
CA HIS A 8 -9.70 15.58 22.79
C HIS A 8 -9.13 14.80 21.61
N TYR A 9 -9.97 14.56 20.61
CA TYR A 9 -9.62 13.98 19.35
C TYR A 9 -9.56 15.09 18.29
N LEU A 10 -8.42 15.22 17.64
CA LEU A 10 -8.21 16.14 16.52
C LEU A 10 -8.07 15.33 15.24
N SER A 11 -8.91 15.62 14.25
CA SER A 11 -8.69 15.22 12.86
C SER A 11 -8.18 16.40 12.05
N THR A 12 -7.07 16.23 11.33
CA THR A 12 -6.56 17.19 10.35
C THR A 12 -7.07 16.88 8.93
N LEU A 13 -7.89 15.87 8.80
CA LEU A 13 -8.53 15.40 7.57
C LEU A 13 -9.93 15.97 7.42
N SER A 14 -10.60 15.68 6.31
CA SER A 14 -11.98 16.08 6.05
C SER A 14 -12.87 14.85 5.90
N PHE A 15 -13.56 14.50 6.97
CA PHE A 15 -14.61 13.48 6.95
C PHE A 15 -15.99 14.12 6.89
N PRO A 16 -17.02 13.45 6.34
CA PRO A 16 -18.41 13.93 6.38
C PRO A 16 -18.90 14.10 7.81
N ASP A 17 -19.80 15.05 8.04
CA ASP A 17 -20.39 15.30 9.38
C ASP A 17 -21.02 14.03 9.97
N ARG A 18 -21.72 13.22 9.15
CA ARG A 18 -22.28 11.92 9.56
C ARG A 18 -21.25 11.00 10.20
N TRP A 19 -20.00 11.01 9.68
CA TRP A 19 -18.90 10.20 10.20
C TRP A 19 -18.49 10.69 11.61
N LEU A 20 -18.35 12.00 11.77
CA LEU A 20 -18.00 12.63 13.05
C LEU A 20 -19.09 12.44 14.10
N ASP A 21 -20.37 12.55 13.68
CA ASP A 21 -21.52 12.37 14.58
C ASP A 21 -21.62 10.93 15.06
N GLU A 22 -21.39 9.97 14.19
CA GLU A 22 -21.37 8.56 14.56
C GLU A 22 -20.20 8.25 15.51
N LEU A 23 -18.99 8.80 15.26
CA LEU A 23 -17.88 8.64 16.17
C LEU A 23 -18.17 9.24 17.56
N ARG A 24 -18.81 10.42 17.63
CA ARG A 24 -19.25 11.05 18.88
C ARG A 24 -20.31 10.20 19.61
N ALA A 25 -21.27 9.67 18.85
CA ALA A 25 -22.34 8.84 19.41
C ALA A 25 -21.80 7.53 19.99
N ARG A 26 -20.87 6.89 19.31
CA ARG A 26 -20.21 5.65 19.78
C ARG A 26 -19.30 5.91 21.01
N HIS A 27 -18.70 7.12 21.10
CA HIS A 27 -17.72 7.45 22.13
C HIS A 27 -18.01 8.80 22.81
N PRO A 28 -19.00 8.88 23.71
CA PRO A 28 -19.41 10.14 24.36
C PRO A 28 -18.32 10.84 25.20
N ARG A 29 -17.21 10.14 25.49
CA ARG A 29 -16.04 10.73 26.16
C ARG A 29 -15.11 11.50 25.24
N LEU A 30 -15.30 11.43 23.92
CA LEU A 30 -14.52 12.20 22.96
C LEU A 30 -15.05 13.62 22.81
N VAL A 31 -14.14 14.58 22.80
CA VAL A 31 -14.37 15.92 22.28
C VAL A 31 -13.74 15.97 20.89
N VAL A 32 -14.57 15.76 19.87
CA VAL A 32 -14.11 15.63 18.46
C VAL A 32 -14.02 16.99 17.82
N THR A 33 -12.82 17.36 17.39
CA THR A 33 -12.50 18.56 16.61
C THR A 33 -11.98 18.10 15.24
N GLN A 34 -12.52 18.67 14.15
CA GLN A 34 -11.99 18.50 12.81
C GLN A 34 -11.54 19.84 12.28
N LEU A 35 -10.28 19.93 11.89
CA LEU A 35 -9.68 21.11 11.25
C LEU A 35 -8.85 20.61 10.06
N ARG A 36 -9.42 20.66 8.87
CA ARG A 36 -8.67 20.33 7.66
C ARG A 36 -7.48 21.28 7.55
N ALA A 37 -6.30 20.74 7.48
CA ALA A 37 -5.05 21.48 7.39
C ALA A 37 -4.09 20.84 6.39
N ALA A 38 -3.28 21.65 5.75
CA ALA A 38 -2.16 21.21 4.90
C ALA A 38 -0.82 21.37 5.63
N SER A 39 -0.77 22.21 6.67
CA SER A 39 0.41 22.41 7.50
C SER A 39 0.06 22.52 8.98
N PRO A 40 1.01 22.28 9.91
CA PRO A 40 0.78 22.43 11.34
C PRO A 40 0.47 23.87 11.76
N ASP A 41 0.91 24.88 11.01
CA ASP A 41 0.68 26.29 11.31
C ASP A 41 -0.80 26.73 11.16
N GLU A 42 -1.58 25.94 10.40
CA GLU A 42 -3.01 26.18 10.23
C GLU A 42 -3.83 25.72 11.46
N ILE A 43 -3.22 24.96 12.37
CA ILE A 43 -3.88 24.47 13.58
C ILE A 43 -3.55 25.42 14.74
N PRO A 44 -4.56 26.04 15.40
CA PRO A 44 -4.31 26.90 16.56
C PRO A 44 -3.56 26.19 17.68
N GLY A 45 -2.56 26.86 18.27
CA GLY A 45 -1.73 26.26 19.31
C GLY A 45 -2.51 25.76 20.55
N GLU A 46 -3.65 26.38 20.87
CA GLU A 46 -4.55 25.91 21.92
C GLU A 46 -5.22 24.56 21.59
N VAL A 47 -5.48 24.28 20.30
CA VAL A 47 -5.99 22.99 19.82
C VAL A 47 -4.90 21.94 19.96
N TRP A 48 -3.68 22.23 19.50
CA TRP A 48 -2.53 21.34 19.69
C TRP A 48 -2.34 20.97 21.17
N ARG A 49 -2.30 21.96 22.08
CA ARG A 49 -2.06 21.73 23.51
C ARG A 49 -3.07 20.80 24.18
N ARG A 50 -4.32 20.77 23.75
CA ARG A 50 -5.37 19.91 24.32
C ARG A 50 -5.53 18.56 23.62
N THR A 51 -4.90 18.38 22.44
CA THR A 51 -5.03 17.16 21.66
C THR A 51 -4.49 15.94 22.39
N GLY A 52 -5.36 14.96 22.65
CA GLY A 52 -5.02 13.68 23.26
C GLY A 52 -4.89 12.56 22.23
N ILE A 53 -5.66 12.64 21.14
CA ILE A 53 -5.61 11.74 20.00
C ILE A 53 -5.49 12.60 18.74
N LEU A 54 -4.48 12.33 17.93
CA LEU A 54 -4.30 12.97 16.62
C LEU A 54 -4.62 11.97 15.50
N HIS A 55 -5.58 12.28 14.63
CA HIS A 55 -5.85 11.54 13.40
C HIS A 55 -5.43 12.39 12.20
N THR A 56 -4.46 11.92 11.45
CA THR A 56 -3.83 12.72 10.40
C THR A 56 -3.20 11.85 9.29
N GLY A 57 -3.06 12.42 8.10
CA GLY A 57 -2.19 11.87 7.03
C GLY A 57 -0.75 12.32 7.22
N ASN A 58 -0.51 13.65 7.14
CA ASN A 58 0.85 14.24 7.09
C ASN A 58 0.99 15.53 7.90
N VAL A 59 -0.02 15.96 8.66
CA VAL A 59 0.06 17.19 9.45
C VAL A 59 0.42 16.87 10.89
N PHE A 60 1.63 17.22 11.29
CA PHE A 60 2.19 16.88 12.60
C PHE A 60 2.64 18.13 13.33
N PRO A 61 2.61 18.14 14.70
CA PRO A 61 3.13 19.28 15.46
C PRO A 61 4.63 19.48 15.20
N HIS A 62 5.10 20.71 15.33
CA HIS A 62 6.53 21.01 15.15
C HIS A 62 7.40 20.34 16.22
N SER A 63 6.87 20.19 17.43
CA SER A 63 7.58 19.58 18.55
C SER A 63 6.66 18.85 19.53
N ALA A 64 7.24 17.99 20.34
CA ALA A 64 6.55 17.35 21.45
C ALA A 64 5.95 18.35 22.46
N ALA A 65 6.57 19.53 22.60
CA ALA A 65 6.11 20.57 23.51
C ALA A 65 4.78 21.19 23.08
N ASP A 66 4.44 21.14 21.81
CA ASP A 66 3.18 21.67 21.27
C ASP A 66 1.98 20.79 21.67
N VAL A 67 2.22 19.50 21.96
CA VAL A 67 1.18 18.50 22.21
C VAL A 67 1.37 17.76 23.55
N PRO A 68 1.41 18.49 24.68
CA PRO A 68 1.70 17.90 25.98
C PRO A 68 0.67 16.86 26.47
N GLN A 69 -0.51 16.81 25.83
CA GLN A 69 -1.58 15.86 26.16
C GLN A 69 -1.68 14.70 25.18
N LEU A 70 -0.82 14.66 24.13
CA LEU A 70 -0.88 13.62 23.10
C LEU A 70 -0.55 12.26 23.70
N ARG A 71 -1.42 11.29 23.43
CA ARG A 71 -1.31 9.91 23.92
C ARG A 71 -1.43 8.86 22.83
N TRP A 72 -1.87 9.24 21.63
CA TRP A 72 -2.01 8.34 20.50
C TRP A 72 -2.08 9.10 19.19
N ILE A 73 -1.42 8.58 18.15
CA ILE A 73 -1.51 9.07 16.77
C ILE A 73 -2.12 7.97 15.90
N GLN A 74 -3.22 8.28 15.24
CA GLN A 74 -3.82 7.47 14.18
C GLN A 74 -3.41 8.07 12.83
N LEU A 75 -2.75 7.28 12.00
CA LEU A 75 -2.46 7.67 10.62
C LEU A 75 -3.62 7.30 9.70
N ASP A 76 -3.89 8.15 8.72
CA ASP A 76 -4.81 7.88 7.60
C ASP A 76 -4.04 7.32 6.38
N THR A 77 -2.93 6.65 6.63
CA THR A 77 -2.09 5.97 5.65
C THR A 77 -1.81 4.54 6.10
N SER A 78 -1.66 3.62 5.14
CA SER A 78 -1.30 2.23 5.44
C SER A 78 0.18 2.07 5.80
N GLY A 79 1.06 2.90 5.24
CA GLY A 79 2.48 2.95 5.54
C GLY A 79 2.84 4.12 6.46
N ALA A 80 3.94 4.02 7.18
CA ALA A 80 4.48 5.05 8.08
C ALA A 80 5.91 5.51 7.68
N ASP A 81 6.38 5.09 6.52
CA ASP A 81 7.73 5.35 5.99
C ASP A 81 8.04 6.84 5.86
N HIS A 82 7.05 7.65 5.49
CA HIS A 82 7.15 9.11 5.36
C HIS A 82 7.37 9.84 6.70
N LEU A 83 7.20 9.16 7.84
CA LEU A 83 7.40 9.73 9.17
C LEU A 83 8.81 9.57 9.70
N LYS A 84 9.64 8.73 9.11
CA LYS A 84 11.02 8.55 9.55
C LYS A 84 11.75 9.89 9.55
N GLY A 85 12.36 10.25 10.71
CA GLY A 85 13.05 11.52 10.90
C GLY A 85 12.16 12.72 11.20
N SER A 86 10.83 12.56 11.29
CA SER A 86 9.93 13.62 11.73
C SER A 86 9.91 13.76 13.27
N SER A 87 9.43 14.93 13.76
CA SER A 87 9.30 15.22 15.20
C SER A 87 8.39 14.23 15.96
N VAL A 88 7.54 13.50 15.25
CA VAL A 88 6.58 12.56 15.86
C VAL A 88 7.08 11.11 15.86
N TRP A 89 8.10 10.79 15.04
CA TRP A 89 8.61 9.42 14.98
C TRP A 89 9.16 8.92 16.33
N ASP A 90 9.82 9.79 17.06
CA ASP A 90 10.45 9.47 18.35
C ASP A 90 9.54 9.72 19.57
N LEU A 91 8.30 10.19 19.36
CA LEU A 91 7.37 10.40 20.45
C LEU A 91 7.03 9.07 21.14
N PRO A 92 7.02 9.01 22.48
CA PRO A 92 6.73 7.79 23.23
C PRO A 92 5.21 7.51 23.31
N VAL A 93 4.52 7.65 22.18
CA VAL A 93 3.08 7.40 22.08
C VAL A 93 2.81 6.33 21.01
N PRO A 94 1.77 5.51 21.18
CA PRO A 94 1.33 4.58 20.13
C PRO A 94 1.10 5.32 18.82
N LEU A 95 1.54 4.70 17.72
CA LEU A 95 1.29 5.11 16.36
C LEU A 95 0.57 3.95 15.65
N THR A 96 -0.59 4.20 15.06
CA THR A 96 -1.37 3.19 14.35
C THR A 96 -1.63 3.63 12.91
N SER A 97 -1.76 2.67 12.01
CA SER A 97 -2.05 2.90 10.58
C SER A 97 -3.47 2.43 10.23
N ILE A 98 -3.98 2.83 9.06
CA ILE A 98 -5.24 2.31 8.51
C ILE A 98 -5.05 1.00 7.74
N GLY A 99 -3.95 0.30 7.90
CA GLY A 99 -3.72 -0.96 7.23
C GLY A 99 -4.86 -1.97 7.46
N GLY A 100 -5.26 -2.70 6.39
CA GLY A 100 -6.34 -3.68 6.43
C GLY A 100 -7.67 -3.22 5.83
N ILE A 101 -7.76 -1.96 5.41
CA ILE A 101 -8.90 -1.42 4.66
C ILE A 101 -8.80 -1.81 3.17
N SER A 102 -7.60 -1.88 2.63
CA SER A 102 -7.38 -2.01 1.19
C SER A 102 -6.98 -3.40 0.64
N PRO A 103 -6.98 -4.54 1.38
CA PRO A 103 -6.52 -5.81 0.79
C PRO A 103 -7.36 -6.26 -0.40
N VAL A 104 -8.69 -6.15 -0.33
CA VAL A 104 -9.59 -6.56 -1.41
C VAL A 104 -9.45 -5.65 -2.63
N PRO A 105 -9.65 -4.31 -2.53
CA PRO A 105 -9.52 -3.46 -3.70
C PRO A 105 -8.13 -3.50 -4.33
N MET A 106 -7.06 -3.57 -3.53
CA MET A 106 -5.70 -3.73 -4.09
C MET A 106 -5.51 -5.06 -4.79
N ALA A 107 -6.08 -6.15 -4.29
CA ALA A 107 -5.97 -7.44 -4.94
C ALA A 107 -6.73 -7.46 -6.28
N GLU A 108 -7.92 -6.88 -6.33
CA GLU A 108 -8.70 -6.71 -7.58
C GLU A 108 -7.94 -5.83 -8.58
N TYR A 109 -7.35 -4.71 -8.11
CA TYR A 109 -6.51 -3.85 -8.93
C TYR A 109 -5.31 -4.62 -9.50
N VAL A 110 -4.58 -5.39 -8.69
CA VAL A 110 -3.44 -6.20 -9.15
C VAL A 110 -3.88 -7.23 -10.19
N MET A 111 -5.01 -7.91 -9.99
CA MET A 111 -5.55 -8.86 -10.96
C MET A 111 -5.92 -8.17 -12.28
N MET A 112 -6.51 -6.97 -12.22
CA MET A 112 -6.77 -6.15 -13.42
C MET A 112 -5.46 -5.84 -14.17
N MET A 113 -4.40 -5.45 -13.47
CA MET A 113 -3.10 -5.15 -14.07
C MET A 113 -2.43 -6.40 -14.65
N LEU A 114 -2.45 -7.53 -13.92
CA LEU A 114 -1.92 -8.81 -14.44
C LEU A 114 -2.64 -9.24 -15.72
N LEU A 115 -3.98 -9.15 -15.75
CA LEU A 115 -4.77 -9.43 -16.95
C LEU A 115 -4.48 -8.41 -18.07
N GLY A 116 -4.38 -7.13 -17.75
CA GLY A 116 -4.06 -6.07 -18.70
C GLY A 116 -2.70 -6.29 -19.37
N LEU A 117 -1.68 -6.61 -18.59
CA LEU A 117 -0.34 -6.92 -19.12
C LEU A 117 -0.36 -8.20 -19.94
N ALA A 118 -0.97 -9.27 -19.41
CA ALA A 118 -1.06 -10.56 -20.08
C ALA A 118 -1.75 -10.46 -21.46
N HIS A 119 -2.78 -9.64 -21.55
CA HIS A 119 -3.56 -9.40 -22.77
C HIS A 119 -3.05 -8.21 -23.62
N ARG A 120 -1.84 -7.70 -23.34
CA ARG A 120 -1.21 -6.62 -24.11
C ARG A 120 -2.06 -5.34 -24.18
N LEU A 121 -2.77 -5.02 -23.10
CA LEU A 121 -3.69 -3.87 -23.04
C LEU A 121 -3.04 -2.54 -23.46
N PRO A 122 -1.80 -2.19 -23.05
CA PRO A 122 -1.14 -0.96 -23.50
C PRO A 122 -1.08 -0.85 -25.04
N ARG A 123 -0.74 -1.96 -25.68
CA ARG A 123 -0.66 -2.02 -27.14
C ARG A 123 -2.04 -1.98 -27.80
N ALA A 124 -3.03 -2.67 -27.26
CA ALA A 124 -4.40 -2.63 -27.74
C ALA A 124 -4.99 -1.21 -27.67
N VAL A 125 -4.71 -0.48 -26.59
CA VAL A 125 -5.08 0.95 -26.43
C VAL A 125 -4.34 1.82 -27.45
N GLY A 126 -3.07 1.54 -27.74
CA GLY A 126 -2.32 2.21 -28.81
C GLY A 126 -2.97 2.04 -30.18
N VAL A 127 -3.35 0.81 -30.54
CA VAL A 127 -4.11 0.50 -31.79
C VAL A 127 -5.44 1.26 -31.82
N GLN A 128 -6.18 1.27 -30.72
CA GLN A 128 -7.45 2.02 -30.62
C GLN A 128 -7.23 3.52 -30.85
N ARG A 129 -6.19 4.11 -30.25
CA ARG A 129 -5.87 5.54 -30.38
C ARG A 129 -5.43 5.89 -31.81
N ALA A 130 -4.71 5.01 -32.47
CA ALA A 130 -4.32 5.20 -33.91
C ALA A 130 -5.51 5.15 -34.83
N GLY A 131 -6.61 4.50 -34.46
CA GLY A 131 -7.81 4.35 -35.30
C GLY A 131 -7.58 3.42 -36.50
N GLU A 132 -6.53 2.61 -36.48
CA GLU A 132 -6.16 1.70 -37.55
C GLU A 132 -6.46 0.25 -37.15
N TRP A 133 -6.98 -0.54 -38.08
CA TRP A 133 -7.22 -1.97 -37.88
C TRP A 133 -6.01 -2.76 -38.35
N PRO A 134 -5.20 -3.36 -37.45
CA PRO A 134 -3.98 -4.05 -37.84
C PRO A 134 -4.28 -5.30 -38.71
N SER A 135 -3.34 -5.68 -39.55
CA SER A 135 -3.39 -6.93 -40.32
C SER A 135 -3.48 -8.15 -39.38
N LEU A 136 -3.89 -9.29 -39.91
CA LEU A 136 -3.95 -10.53 -39.10
C LEU A 136 -2.57 -10.90 -38.58
N GLU A 137 -1.54 -10.76 -39.39
CA GLU A 137 -0.16 -11.04 -39.02
C GLU A 137 0.32 -10.13 -37.87
N GLU A 138 0.08 -8.83 -37.95
CA GLU A 138 0.41 -7.87 -36.90
C GLU A 138 -0.33 -8.19 -35.60
N ARG A 139 -1.62 -8.53 -35.66
CA ARG A 139 -2.40 -8.94 -34.45
C ARG A 139 -1.80 -10.18 -33.81
N TRP A 140 -1.42 -11.18 -34.60
CA TRP A 140 -0.77 -12.38 -34.10
C TRP A 140 0.59 -12.09 -33.42
N ASN A 141 1.40 -11.25 -34.08
CA ASN A 141 2.75 -10.96 -33.60
C ASN A 141 2.77 -10.01 -32.39
N THR A 142 1.79 -9.10 -32.26
CA THR A 142 1.86 -8.00 -31.32
C THR A 142 0.82 -8.00 -30.22
N LEU A 143 -0.33 -8.65 -30.44
CA LEU A 143 -1.45 -8.70 -29.49
C LEU A 143 -1.70 -10.11 -28.92
N MET A 144 -0.86 -11.10 -29.26
CA MET A 144 -0.98 -12.44 -28.71
C MET A 144 -0.84 -12.42 -27.19
N PRO A 145 -1.87 -12.85 -26.43
CA PRO A 145 -1.83 -12.83 -24.98
C PRO A 145 -0.96 -13.95 -24.42
N ARG A 146 -0.51 -13.74 -23.18
CA ARG A 146 -0.02 -14.80 -22.31
C ARG A 146 -1.15 -15.30 -21.40
N ARG A 147 -1.16 -16.56 -21.08
CA ARG A 147 -2.14 -17.12 -20.14
C ARG A 147 -1.68 -16.90 -18.70
N LEU A 148 -2.61 -16.57 -17.81
CA LEU A 148 -2.35 -16.63 -16.36
C LEU A 148 -2.35 -18.08 -15.87
N ARG A 149 -3.31 -18.90 -16.33
CA ARG A 149 -3.41 -20.33 -15.95
C ARG A 149 -2.12 -21.08 -16.26
N GLY A 150 -1.56 -21.72 -15.24
CA GLY A 150 -0.32 -22.49 -15.33
C GLY A 150 0.94 -21.63 -15.35
N SER A 151 0.84 -20.32 -15.12
CA SER A 151 1.99 -19.45 -14.87
C SER A 151 2.21 -19.26 -13.36
N THR A 152 3.38 -18.79 -12.99
CA THR A 152 3.76 -18.51 -11.61
C THR A 152 3.74 -17.03 -11.32
N VAL A 153 3.03 -16.62 -10.25
CA VAL A 153 3.10 -15.29 -9.69
C VAL A 153 3.93 -15.29 -8.40
N GLY A 154 4.98 -14.48 -8.39
CA GLY A 154 5.75 -14.20 -7.17
C GLY A 154 5.26 -12.91 -6.54
N ILE A 155 4.98 -12.93 -5.23
CA ILE A 155 4.46 -11.80 -4.47
C ILE A 155 5.48 -11.41 -3.41
N VAL A 156 6.17 -10.28 -3.61
CA VAL A 156 7.11 -9.70 -2.66
C VAL A 156 6.33 -8.91 -1.62
N GLY A 157 6.37 -9.37 -0.36
CA GLY A 157 5.52 -8.85 0.70
C GLY A 157 4.25 -9.69 0.88
N TYR A 158 4.39 -10.97 1.20
CA TYR A 158 3.26 -11.89 1.38
C TYR A 158 2.55 -11.68 2.73
N GLY A 159 2.09 -10.44 2.94
CA GLY A 159 1.23 -10.00 4.05
C GLY A 159 -0.26 -10.11 3.71
N ARG A 160 -1.10 -9.25 4.30
CA ARG A 160 -2.57 -9.27 4.08
C ARG A 160 -2.95 -9.05 2.61
N ILE A 161 -2.38 -8.01 1.98
CA ILE A 161 -2.60 -7.71 0.55
C ILE A 161 -2.06 -8.86 -0.30
N GLY A 162 -0.83 -9.29 -0.06
CA GLY A 162 -0.22 -10.38 -0.82
C GLY A 162 -0.98 -11.70 -0.72
N LYS A 163 -1.55 -12.03 0.44
CA LYS A 163 -2.40 -13.21 0.62
C LYS A 163 -3.69 -13.12 -0.18
N GLU A 164 -4.34 -11.96 -0.20
CA GLU A 164 -5.56 -11.77 -0.97
C GLU A 164 -5.29 -11.82 -2.49
N ILE A 165 -4.18 -11.22 -2.94
CA ILE A 165 -3.71 -11.39 -4.32
C ILE A 165 -3.46 -12.86 -4.63
N GLY A 166 -2.75 -13.58 -3.75
CA GLY A 166 -2.46 -15.01 -3.93
C GLY A 166 -3.73 -15.85 -4.02
N ARG A 167 -4.72 -15.56 -3.18
CA ARG A 167 -6.03 -16.20 -3.21
C ARG A 167 -6.74 -16.03 -4.55
N LEU A 168 -6.77 -14.79 -5.07
CA LEU A 168 -7.38 -14.51 -6.38
C LEU A 168 -6.58 -15.14 -7.53
N ALA A 169 -5.25 -15.00 -7.53
CA ALA A 169 -4.37 -15.59 -8.55
C ALA A 169 -4.52 -17.12 -8.61
N GLY A 170 -4.64 -17.78 -7.46
CA GLY A 170 -4.94 -19.23 -7.39
C GLY A 170 -6.26 -19.60 -8.06
N GLN A 171 -7.31 -18.76 -7.97
CA GLN A 171 -8.57 -18.99 -8.69
C GLN A 171 -8.42 -18.86 -10.22
N PHE A 172 -7.44 -18.07 -10.69
CA PHE A 172 -7.07 -18.05 -12.11
C PHE A 172 -6.19 -19.23 -12.53
N GLY A 173 -5.83 -20.11 -11.58
CA GLY A 173 -5.01 -21.30 -11.84
C GLY A 173 -3.53 -20.99 -11.99
N MET A 174 -3.06 -19.95 -11.32
CA MET A 174 -1.64 -19.61 -11.19
C MET A 174 -1.01 -20.39 -10.02
N ASP A 175 0.28 -20.72 -10.14
CA ASP A 175 1.09 -21.11 -9.00
C ASP A 175 1.51 -19.86 -8.22
N VAL A 176 1.34 -19.87 -6.90
CA VAL A 176 1.59 -18.70 -6.05
C VAL A 176 2.84 -18.92 -5.21
N LEU A 177 3.80 -18.00 -5.33
CA LEU A 177 4.98 -17.90 -4.49
C LEU A 177 4.88 -16.62 -3.64
N GLY A 178 5.17 -16.75 -2.34
CA GLY A 178 5.16 -15.61 -1.41
C GLY A 178 6.54 -15.37 -0.83
N LEU A 179 7.05 -14.13 -0.91
CA LEU A 179 8.28 -13.72 -0.23
C LEU A 179 7.94 -12.85 0.97
N LYS A 180 8.37 -13.27 2.17
CA LYS A 180 8.17 -12.52 3.42
C LYS A 180 9.37 -12.68 4.36
N ARG A 181 9.58 -11.69 5.24
CA ARG A 181 10.76 -11.61 6.14
C ARG A 181 10.90 -12.83 7.06
N GLY A 182 9.81 -13.41 7.52
CA GLY A 182 9.81 -14.58 8.41
C GLY A 182 8.64 -15.50 8.13
N ARG A 183 8.77 -16.78 8.47
CA ARG A 183 7.71 -17.78 8.30
C ARG A 183 6.58 -17.65 9.34
N GLY A 184 6.74 -16.77 10.35
CA GLY A 184 5.74 -16.49 11.37
C GLY A 184 4.75 -15.38 10.99
N THR A 185 3.63 -15.30 11.73
CA THR A 185 2.73 -14.16 11.68
C THR A 185 3.34 -13.01 12.49
N ARG A 186 3.15 -11.76 12.03
CA ARG A 186 3.53 -10.57 12.80
C ARG A 186 2.78 -10.55 14.14
N ALA A 187 3.47 -10.22 15.23
CA ALA A 187 2.82 -10.03 16.52
C ALA A 187 1.92 -8.78 16.48
N GLY A 188 0.74 -8.87 17.10
CA GLY A 188 -0.24 -7.81 17.20
C GLY A 188 -1.58 -8.13 16.55
N GLU A 189 -2.61 -7.40 16.97
CA GLU A 189 -3.93 -7.48 16.37
C GLU A 189 -4.05 -6.51 15.20
N PHE A 190 -4.68 -6.95 14.11
CA PHE A 190 -4.88 -6.15 12.90
C PHE A 190 -6.36 -6.11 12.53
N PHE A 191 -6.80 -4.94 12.08
CA PHE A 191 -8.14 -4.75 11.57
C PHE A 191 -8.37 -5.63 10.32
N GLY A 192 -9.55 -6.25 10.23
CA GLY A 192 -9.90 -7.13 9.11
C GLY A 192 -9.06 -8.41 9.02
N SER A 193 -8.27 -8.75 10.06
CA SER A 193 -7.50 -9.98 10.06
C SER A 193 -8.42 -11.18 10.22
N THR A 194 -8.70 -11.87 9.13
CA THR A 194 -9.11 -13.27 9.19
C THR A 194 -7.85 -14.12 9.21
N ALA A 195 -7.84 -15.18 10.02
CA ALA A 195 -6.75 -16.17 10.03
C ALA A 195 -6.79 -16.98 8.71
N ALA A 196 -6.62 -16.30 7.57
CA ALA A 196 -6.52 -16.96 6.29
C ALA A 196 -5.16 -17.66 6.25
N ASP A 197 -5.19 -18.98 6.03
CA ASP A 197 -4.02 -19.76 5.66
C ASP A 197 -3.26 -19.07 4.52
N ASP A 198 -1.97 -19.42 4.33
CA ASP A 198 -1.14 -18.83 3.26
C ASP A 198 -1.66 -19.18 1.84
N ALA A 199 -2.95 -19.49 1.69
CA ALA A 199 -3.69 -19.77 0.45
C ALA A 199 -2.97 -20.78 -0.49
N GLY A 200 -2.21 -21.71 0.09
CA GLY A 200 -1.43 -22.69 -0.66
C GLY A 200 -0.16 -22.15 -1.31
N ALA A 201 0.27 -20.94 -0.97
CA ALA A 201 1.49 -20.36 -1.50
C ALA A 201 2.75 -21.05 -0.96
N GLU A 202 3.72 -21.27 -1.82
CA GLU A 202 5.07 -21.65 -1.42
C GLU A 202 5.82 -20.42 -0.92
N LEU A 203 6.37 -20.48 0.30
CA LEU A 203 6.94 -19.32 0.98
C LEU A 203 8.46 -19.30 0.92
N TYR A 204 8.98 -18.12 0.61
CA TYR A 204 10.40 -17.78 0.55
C TYR A 204 10.74 -16.67 1.56
N THR A 205 12.01 -16.62 1.96
CA THR A 205 12.61 -15.56 2.76
C THR A 205 13.44 -14.61 1.88
N PRO A 206 13.79 -13.39 2.32
CA PRO A 206 14.65 -12.49 1.55
C PRO A 206 16.01 -13.09 1.13
N ALA A 207 16.57 -13.99 1.92
CA ALA A 207 17.81 -14.70 1.56
C ALA A 207 17.65 -15.63 0.34
N GLU A 208 16.42 -15.98 -0.03
CA GLU A 208 16.09 -16.84 -1.16
C GLU A 208 15.56 -16.06 -2.36
N LEU A 209 15.74 -14.71 -2.38
CA LEU A 209 15.17 -13.80 -3.37
C LEU A 209 15.43 -14.27 -4.81
N HIS A 210 16.67 -14.56 -5.18
CA HIS A 210 16.99 -14.94 -6.56
C HIS A 210 16.39 -16.31 -6.95
N ALA A 211 16.34 -17.26 -6.04
CA ALA A 211 15.68 -18.54 -6.28
C ALA A 211 14.16 -18.39 -6.46
N PHE A 212 13.54 -17.47 -5.70
CA PHE A 212 12.14 -17.09 -5.86
C PHE A 212 11.91 -16.42 -7.22
N LEU A 213 12.72 -15.40 -7.58
CA LEU A 213 12.57 -14.64 -8.83
C LEU A 213 12.72 -15.54 -10.08
N ALA A 214 13.65 -16.51 -10.05
CA ALA A 214 13.89 -17.43 -11.17
C ALA A 214 12.67 -18.28 -11.55
N ARG A 215 11.65 -18.34 -10.70
CA ARG A 215 10.40 -19.10 -10.94
C ARG A 215 9.25 -18.21 -11.42
N CYS A 216 9.38 -16.88 -11.33
CA CYS A 216 8.29 -15.94 -11.58
C CYS A 216 8.08 -15.65 -13.06
N ASP A 217 6.86 -15.86 -13.56
CA ASP A 217 6.37 -15.33 -14.82
C ASP A 217 5.80 -13.91 -14.63
N TYR A 218 5.26 -13.67 -13.43
CA TYR A 218 4.74 -12.38 -12.98
C TYR A 218 5.31 -12.07 -11.60
N LEU A 219 5.74 -10.84 -11.38
CA LEU A 219 6.23 -10.33 -10.10
C LEU A 219 5.31 -9.23 -9.61
N VAL A 220 4.81 -9.35 -8.38
CA VAL A 220 3.99 -8.34 -7.71
C VAL A 220 4.71 -7.84 -6.48
N VAL A 221 4.84 -6.51 -6.33
CA VAL A 221 5.49 -5.87 -5.19
C VAL A 221 4.45 -5.22 -4.31
N THR A 222 4.36 -5.68 -3.04
CA THR A 222 3.41 -5.21 -2.02
C THR A 222 4.06 -5.05 -0.64
N CYS A 223 5.40 -5.16 -0.54
CA CYS A 223 6.12 -4.97 0.72
C CYS A 223 6.26 -3.48 1.06
N PRO A 224 6.41 -3.10 2.34
CA PRO A 224 6.69 -1.72 2.72
C PRO A 224 8.09 -1.30 2.28
N LEU A 225 8.28 0.01 2.08
CA LEU A 225 9.60 0.60 1.86
C LEU A 225 10.34 0.70 3.21
N THR A 226 11.47 0.02 3.30
CA THR A 226 12.38 0.03 4.44
C THR A 226 13.82 0.08 3.93
N ASP A 227 14.78 0.24 4.84
CA ASP A 227 16.19 0.20 4.44
C ASP A 227 16.59 -1.16 3.82
N GLU A 228 15.89 -2.26 4.20
CA GLU A 228 16.11 -3.60 3.65
C GLU A 228 15.45 -3.82 2.28
N THR A 229 14.36 -3.11 1.99
CA THR A 229 13.59 -3.30 0.74
C THR A 229 13.86 -2.22 -0.31
N ARG A 230 14.58 -1.16 0.07
CA ARG A 230 15.01 -0.12 -0.88
C ARG A 230 15.94 -0.71 -1.93
N GLY A 231 15.58 -0.54 -3.20
CA GLY A 231 16.34 -1.08 -4.33
C GLY A 231 16.40 -2.62 -4.36
N MET A 232 15.48 -3.31 -3.66
CA MET A 232 15.47 -4.78 -3.60
C MET A 232 15.28 -5.41 -4.99
N ILE A 233 14.56 -4.77 -5.87
CA ILE A 233 14.34 -5.23 -7.24
C ILE A 233 15.22 -4.39 -8.18
N ASP A 234 16.48 -4.71 -8.17
CA ASP A 234 17.55 -4.09 -8.93
C ASP A 234 17.88 -4.84 -10.24
N ALA A 235 18.96 -4.48 -10.89
CA ALA A 235 19.41 -5.10 -12.13
C ALA A 235 19.71 -6.61 -11.98
N GLU A 236 20.27 -7.03 -10.83
CA GLU A 236 20.53 -8.46 -10.56
C GLU A 236 19.22 -9.21 -10.36
N ALA A 237 18.27 -8.61 -9.64
CA ALA A 237 16.94 -9.16 -9.45
C ALA A 237 16.20 -9.32 -10.79
N PHE A 238 16.25 -8.31 -11.68
CA PHE A 238 15.72 -8.43 -13.04
C PHE A 238 16.45 -9.52 -13.84
N GLY A 239 17.75 -9.65 -13.67
CA GLY A 239 18.54 -10.71 -14.28
C GLY A 239 18.11 -12.12 -13.84
N ALA A 240 17.65 -12.27 -12.61
CA ALA A 240 17.19 -13.54 -12.05
C ALA A 240 15.77 -13.95 -12.50
N LEU A 241 14.91 -12.99 -12.89
CA LEU A 241 13.54 -13.29 -13.38
C LEU A 241 13.57 -14.18 -14.62
N LYS A 242 12.48 -14.88 -14.90
CA LYS A 242 12.28 -15.52 -16.20
C LYS A 242 12.30 -14.47 -17.30
N GLU A 243 12.83 -14.84 -18.47
CA GLU A 243 12.82 -13.96 -19.63
C GLU A 243 11.38 -13.57 -20.03
N GLY A 244 11.17 -12.29 -20.20
CA GLY A 244 9.87 -11.71 -20.52
C GLY A 244 8.88 -11.75 -19.35
N ALA A 245 9.33 -11.85 -18.12
CA ALA A 245 8.46 -11.68 -16.94
C ALA A 245 7.76 -10.32 -16.97
N MET A 246 6.65 -10.20 -16.23
CA MET A 246 5.89 -8.95 -16.10
C MET A 246 5.87 -8.51 -14.65
N LEU A 247 5.93 -7.18 -14.41
CA LEU A 247 5.98 -6.58 -13.08
C LEU A 247 4.71 -5.80 -12.77
N VAL A 248 4.22 -5.89 -11.53
CA VAL A 248 3.21 -4.98 -10.96
C VAL A 248 3.74 -4.41 -9.65
N ASN A 249 3.88 -3.09 -9.55
CA ASN A 249 4.27 -2.42 -8.30
C ASN A 249 3.11 -1.56 -7.78
N VAL A 250 2.55 -1.95 -6.63
CA VAL A 250 1.46 -1.26 -5.91
C VAL A 250 1.86 -0.91 -4.49
N SER A 251 3.15 -0.84 -4.23
CA SER A 251 3.69 -0.63 -2.88
C SER A 251 4.23 0.79 -2.69
N ARG A 252 5.50 0.99 -3.03
CA ARG A 252 6.19 2.29 -3.00
C ARG A 252 7.19 2.35 -4.16
N GLY A 253 7.48 3.56 -4.64
CA GLY A 253 8.71 3.84 -5.36
C GLY A 253 9.94 3.51 -4.52
N GLY A 254 11.12 3.43 -5.12
CA GLY A 254 12.37 3.11 -4.45
C GLY A 254 12.54 1.65 -4.01
N ILE A 255 11.52 0.77 -4.15
CA ILE A 255 11.68 -0.68 -3.96
C ILE A 255 12.16 -1.34 -5.25
N VAL A 256 11.63 -0.86 -6.36
CA VAL A 256 12.05 -1.24 -7.72
C VAL A 256 12.98 -0.16 -8.23
N ASP A 257 14.16 -0.53 -8.67
CA ASP A 257 15.08 0.38 -9.35
C ASP A 257 14.51 0.74 -10.73
N GLU A 258 14.13 2.00 -10.92
CA GLU A 258 13.45 2.48 -12.14
C GLU A 258 14.36 2.45 -13.38
N ASP A 259 15.66 2.68 -13.22
CA ASP A 259 16.65 2.60 -14.31
C ASP A 259 16.86 1.15 -14.75
N ALA A 260 16.94 0.24 -13.78
CA ALA A 260 17.04 -1.19 -14.05
C ALA A 260 15.76 -1.73 -14.72
N LEU A 261 14.57 -1.28 -14.27
CA LEU A 261 13.30 -1.63 -14.91
C LEU A 261 13.24 -1.11 -16.36
N THR A 262 13.62 0.14 -16.59
CA THR A 262 13.69 0.74 -17.93
C THR A 262 14.60 -0.07 -18.85
N THR A 263 15.77 -0.45 -18.36
CA THR A 263 16.74 -1.29 -19.08
C THR A 263 16.14 -2.67 -19.38
N GLY A 264 15.46 -3.27 -18.39
CA GLY A 264 14.79 -4.57 -18.54
C GLY A 264 13.68 -4.55 -19.59
N LEU A 265 12.87 -3.49 -19.62
CA LEU A 265 11.80 -3.31 -20.62
C LEU A 265 12.38 -3.16 -22.05
N ARG A 266 13.39 -2.31 -22.21
CA ARG A 266 14.02 -2.05 -23.52
C ARG A 266 14.77 -3.26 -24.07
N SER A 267 15.37 -4.06 -23.23
CA SER A 267 16.03 -5.31 -23.63
C SER A 267 15.06 -6.47 -23.89
N GLY A 268 13.78 -6.33 -23.49
CA GLY A 268 12.78 -7.41 -23.55
C GLY A 268 12.91 -8.42 -22.41
N ARG A 269 13.83 -8.22 -21.46
CA ARG A 269 13.94 -9.03 -20.25
C ARG A 269 12.67 -8.97 -19.43
N VAL A 270 12.06 -7.79 -19.34
CA VAL A 270 10.73 -7.53 -18.80
C VAL A 270 9.78 -7.25 -19.96
N ALA A 271 8.69 -8.00 -20.07
CA ALA A 271 7.77 -7.85 -21.21
C ALA A 271 6.69 -6.78 -21.00
N GLY A 272 6.61 -6.20 -19.81
CA GLY A 272 5.69 -5.14 -19.45
C GLY A 272 5.65 -4.90 -17.96
N ALA A 273 5.23 -3.71 -17.57
CA ALA A 273 5.07 -3.34 -16.16
C ALA A 273 3.76 -2.58 -15.92
N ALA A 274 3.23 -2.69 -14.71
CA ALA A 274 2.15 -1.85 -14.21
C ALA A 274 2.63 -1.16 -12.93
N LEU A 275 2.62 0.16 -12.92
CA LEU A 275 3.15 0.99 -11.85
C LEU A 275 2.05 1.90 -11.32
N ASP A 276 1.74 1.77 -10.03
CA ASP A 276 0.83 2.67 -9.31
C ASP A 276 1.61 3.67 -8.44
N VAL A 277 2.92 3.43 -8.26
CA VAL A 277 3.82 4.20 -7.39
C VAL A 277 5.15 4.48 -8.08
N PHE A 278 5.79 5.60 -7.71
CA PHE A 278 6.98 6.13 -8.36
C PHE A 278 7.98 6.66 -7.34
N ASP A 279 9.24 6.82 -7.75
CA ASP A 279 10.29 7.40 -6.90
C ASP A 279 10.00 8.87 -6.58
N GLU A 280 9.42 9.59 -7.53
CA GLU A 280 8.93 10.96 -7.34
C GLU A 280 7.42 11.01 -7.54
N GLU A 281 6.68 11.39 -6.50
CA GLU A 281 5.23 11.59 -6.54
C GLU A 281 4.86 13.00 -6.06
N PRO A 282 4.03 13.73 -6.83
CA PRO A 282 3.39 13.38 -8.11
C PRO A 282 4.39 13.20 -9.24
N LEU A 283 4.17 12.19 -10.11
CA LEU A 283 5.03 11.93 -11.27
C LEU A 283 5.09 13.17 -12.18
N PRO A 284 6.28 13.75 -12.44
CA PRO A 284 6.41 14.98 -13.22
C PRO A 284 5.84 14.86 -14.64
N SER A 285 5.25 15.95 -15.14
CA SER A 285 4.86 16.03 -16.54
C SER A 285 6.10 15.92 -17.42
N GLY A 286 6.07 15.02 -18.41
CA GLY A 286 7.24 14.75 -19.27
C GLY A 286 8.20 13.69 -18.73
N HIS A 287 7.90 13.06 -17.61
CA HIS A 287 8.63 11.87 -17.16
C HIS A 287 8.50 10.75 -18.21
N HIS A 288 9.59 9.99 -18.45
CA HIS A 288 9.64 8.98 -19.52
C HIS A 288 8.58 7.86 -19.35
N TRP A 289 8.17 7.57 -18.11
CA TRP A 289 7.14 6.57 -17.84
C TRP A 289 5.82 6.84 -18.55
N TRP A 290 5.45 8.11 -18.82
CA TRP A 290 4.20 8.44 -19.51
C TRP A 290 4.11 7.86 -20.93
N ASP A 291 5.28 7.70 -21.58
CA ASP A 291 5.38 7.25 -22.97
C ASP A 291 6.10 5.90 -23.12
N GLU A 292 6.50 5.24 -22.00
CA GLU A 292 7.24 3.98 -22.07
C GLU A 292 6.36 2.84 -22.58
N PRO A 293 6.71 2.22 -23.73
CA PRO A 293 5.90 1.16 -24.32
C PRO A 293 5.78 -0.07 -23.42
N GLY A 294 4.57 -0.62 -23.34
CA GLY A 294 4.31 -1.82 -22.52
C GLY A 294 4.10 -1.56 -21.03
N VAL A 295 4.07 -0.27 -20.60
CA VAL A 295 3.80 0.14 -19.24
C VAL A 295 2.37 0.62 -19.07
N LEU A 296 1.72 0.23 -17.99
CA LEU A 296 0.46 0.76 -17.48
C LEU A 296 0.76 1.62 -16.24
N LEU A 297 0.23 2.83 -16.22
CA LEU A 297 0.40 3.75 -15.08
C LEU A 297 -0.92 4.09 -14.46
N THR A 298 -0.92 4.26 -13.13
CA THR A 298 -2.00 4.90 -12.38
C THR A 298 -1.42 5.78 -11.28
N PRO A 299 -2.12 6.87 -10.88
CA PRO A 299 -1.57 7.86 -9.97
C PRO A 299 -1.85 7.51 -8.50
N HIS A 300 -1.25 6.43 -7.99
CA HIS A 300 -1.31 5.95 -6.60
C HIS A 300 -2.76 5.74 -6.10
N VAL A 301 -3.54 4.94 -6.84
CA VAL A 301 -4.97 4.70 -6.61
C VAL A 301 -5.32 3.24 -6.34
N ALA A 302 -4.34 2.33 -6.34
CA ALA A 302 -4.58 0.90 -6.17
C ALA A 302 -5.32 0.54 -4.87
N GLY A 303 -5.18 1.38 -3.83
CA GLY A 303 -5.82 1.21 -2.54
C GLY A 303 -7.18 1.89 -2.38
N PHE A 304 -7.68 2.60 -3.39
CA PHE A 304 -8.98 3.28 -3.30
C PHE A 304 -10.13 2.28 -3.26
N ALA A 305 -11.08 2.52 -2.36
CA ALA A 305 -12.26 1.69 -2.18
C ALA A 305 -13.52 2.56 -2.04
N PRO A 306 -14.66 2.15 -2.61
CA PRO A 306 -15.90 2.91 -2.49
C PRO A 306 -16.40 3.07 -1.05
N ASP A 307 -16.07 2.12 -0.19
CA ASP A 307 -16.44 2.05 1.24
C ASP A 307 -15.29 2.43 2.17
N TYR A 308 -14.31 3.18 1.67
CA TYR A 308 -13.14 3.60 2.43
C TYR A 308 -13.49 4.37 3.70
N GLU A 309 -14.47 5.31 3.62
CA GLU A 309 -14.90 6.11 4.76
C GLU A 309 -15.54 5.24 5.85
N GLU A 310 -16.36 4.28 5.47
CA GLU A 310 -17.03 3.35 6.38
C GLU A 310 -16.01 2.44 7.08
N GLN A 311 -15.08 1.85 6.34
CA GLN A 311 -14.04 1.00 6.91
C GLN A 311 -13.09 1.78 7.81
N THR A 312 -12.74 3.03 7.44
CA THR A 312 -11.94 3.92 8.29
C THR A 312 -12.66 4.22 9.60
N LEU A 313 -13.97 4.52 9.54
CA LEU A 313 -14.77 4.76 10.76
C LEU A 313 -14.77 3.54 11.69
N GLU A 314 -14.96 2.34 11.15
CA GLU A 314 -14.98 1.12 11.96
C GLU A 314 -13.62 0.89 12.64
N LEU A 315 -12.52 1.00 11.91
CA LEU A 315 -11.19 0.86 12.47
C LEU A 315 -10.89 1.92 13.53
N VAL A 316 -11.13 3.19 13.22
CA VAL A 316 -10.84 4.31 14.14
C VAL A 316 -11.73 4.19 15.38
N SER A 317 -13.01 3.87 15.21
CA SER A 317 -13.95 3.69 16.31
C SER A 317 -13.55 2.51 17.23
N ASP A 318 -13.14 1.36 16.67
CA ASP A 318 -12.63 0.24 17.49
C ASP A 318 -11.36 0.67 18.24
N ASN A 319 -10.41 1.31 17.59
CA ASN A 319 -9.20 1.80 18.23
C ASN A 319 -9.49 2.86 19.32
N VAL A 320 -10.44 3.76 19.11
CA VAL A 320 -10.88 4.70 20.15
C VAL A 320 -11.47 3.95 21.35
N GLY A 321 -12.32 2.95 21.11
CA GLY A 321 -12.88 2.10 22.15
C GLY A 321 -11.79 1.37 22.95
N ARG A 322 -10.80 0.80 22.27
CA ARG A 322 -9.65 0.13 22.86
C ARG A 322 -8.80 1.11 23.69
N PHE A 323 -8.49 2.27 23.12
CA PHE A 323 -7.74 3.33 23.80
C PHE A 323 -8.41 3.79 25.10
N LEU A 324 -9.72 4.08 25.05
CA LEU A 324 -10.49 4.52 26.20
C LEU A 324 -10.61 3.43 27.29
N ALA A 325 -10.51 2.16 26.91
CA ALA A 325 -10.52 0.99 27.79
C ALA A 325 -9.12 0.55 28.25
N GLY A 326 -8.04 1.20 27.79
CA GLY A 326 -6.65 0.82 28.09
C GLY A 326 -6.24 -0.53 27.51
N ARG A 327 -6.84 -0.93 26.37
CA ARG A 327 -6.52 -2.15 25.62
C ARG A 327 -5.51 -1.86 24.50
N ASP A 328 -4.84 -2.89 24.02
CA ASP A 328 -3.94 -2.79 22.88
C ASP A 328 -4.67 -2.29 21.63
N LEU A 329 -4.03 -1.41 20.88
CA LEU A 329 -4.57 -0.84 19.65
C LEU A 329 -4.32 -1.78 18.46
N LEU A 330 -5.23 -1.76 17.50
CA LEU A 330 -5.06 -2.43 16.22
C LEU A 330 -4.05 -1.68 15.35
N ASN A 331 -3.37 -2.39 14.49
CA ASN A 331 -2.46 -1.85 13.48
C ASN A 331 -1.33 -0.98 14.07
N LEU A 332 -0.79 -1.33 15.22
CA LEU A 332 0.38 -0.67 15.78
C LEU A 332 1.54 -0.70 14.78
N VAL A 333 2.14 0.47 14.54
CA VAL A 333 3.35 0.60 13.74
C VAL A 333 4.55 0.15 14.57
N ASP A 334 5.29 -0.79 14.03
CA ASP A 334 6.57 -1.22 14.58
C ASP A 334 7.67 -0.27 14.11
N ARG A 335 8.02 0.70 14.97
CA ARG A 335 9.04 1.70 14.64
C ARG A 335 10.44 1.11 14.39
N ALA A 336 10.77 -0.01 15.02
CA ALA A 336 12.06 -0.68 14.81
C ALA A 336 12.16 -1.25 13.39
N HIS A 337 11.04 -1.67 12.83
CA HIS A 337 10.95 -2.21 11.46
C HIS A 337 10.45 -1.17 10.43
N GLY A 338 9.95 -0.02 10.86
CA GLY A 338 9.52 1.08 10.00
C GLY A 338 8.12 0.93 9.39
N TYR A 339 7.28 -0.01 9.87
CA TYR A 339 5.92 -0.21 9.34
C TYR A 339 5.00 -0.91 10.34
#